data_a60d94ea10fca5fe6414b0a5fb36e1aa
#
_entry.id   a60d94ea10fca5fe6414b0a5fb36e1aa
#
_cell.length_a   1.000
_cell.length_b   1.000
_cell.length_c   1.000
_cell.angle_alpha   90.00
_cell.angle_beta   90.00
_cell.angle_gamma   90.00
#
_symmetry.space_group_name_H-M   'P 1'
#
loop_
_entity.id
_entity.type
_entity.pdbx_description
1 polymer ?
#
loop_
_entity_poly.entity_id
_entity_poly.type
_entity_poly.pdbx_seq_one_letter_code
_entity_poly.pdbx_strand_id
1 'polypeptide(L)'
;MSSDVPFAWNPNAALGVMGGTFDPPHLGHLELARAARRELGLDGVLYIPAGCPSFKRDREVTSAHHRLAMLSCMLEGEPACALIAMEVERPGITYTVDTLEELRRSWPPPARLVFILGADSLHTLPHWHCARRVLGLAEIAVAGRAGEELERDVAALRAFEPDARVHVLDAHVPPLSSTELRALLARGADVSGMLDPRVLDYIRSYGLYRFR
;
A
#
# COMPACT_ATOMS: atom_id res chain seq x y z
N MET A 1 -10.83 6.68 -16.47
CA MET A 1 -9.79 6.03 -15.65
C MET A 1 -8.93 4.98 -16.38
N SER A 2 -9.10 4.68 -17.67
CA SER A 2 -8.36 3.57 -18.30
C SER A 2 -7.17 3.97 -19.17
N SER A 3 -6.83 5.25 -19.29
CA SER A 3 -5.83 5.73 -20.26
C SER A 3 -4.40 5.88 -19.72
N ASP A 4 -4.18 5.83 -18.41
CA ASP A 4 -2.91 6.23 -17.83
C ASP A 4 -2.20 5.15 -16.98
N VAL A 5 -2.64 3.90 -17.02
CA VAL A 5 -1.91 2.81 -16.36
C VAL A 5 -0.93 2.17 -17.34
N PRO A 6 0.34 1.94 -16.93
CA PRO A 6 1.40 1.46 -17.82
C PRO A 6 1.32 -0.03 -18.17
N PHE A 7 0.26 -0.72 -17.80
CA PHE A 7 0.05 -2.14 -18.07
C PHE A 7 -1.35 -2.41 -18.64
N ALA A 8 -1.52 -3.57 -19.29
CA ALA A 8 -2.77 -3.92 -19.94
C ALA A 8 -3.91 -4.09 -18.93
N TRP A 9 -4.81 -3.10 -18.90
CA TRP A 9 -6.06 -3.17 -18.16
C TRP A 9 -7.08 -3.98 -18.99
N ASN A 10 -7.24 -5.24 -18.64
CA ASN A 10 -8.16 -6.13 -19.33
C ASN A 10 -9.02 -6.94 -18.34
N PRO A 11 -10.18 -7.50 -18.75
CA PRO A 11 -11.09 -8.22 -17.86
C PRO A 11 -10.49 -9.45 -17.16
N ASN A 12 -9.40 -9.98 -17.65
CA ASN A 12 -8.73 -11.17 -17.11
C ASN A 12 -7.50 -10.85 -16.26
N ALA A 13 -7.16 -9.56 -16.10
CA ALA A 13 -5.96 -9.18 -15.40
C ALA A 13 -6.04 -9.47 -13.90
N ALA A 14 -4.90 -9.85 -13.33
CA ALA A 14 -4.68 -9.96 -11.90
C ALA A 14 -3.95 -8.73 -11.39
N LEU A 15 -4.55 -7.97 -10.50
CA LEU A 15 -3.99 -6.73 -9.98
C LEU A 15 -3.72 -6.76 -8.49
N GLY A 16 -2.55 -6.26 -8.13
CA GLY A 16 -2.24 -5.85 -6.77
C GLY A 16 -2.83 -4.46 -6.46
N VAL A 17 -3.30 -4.28 -5.26
CA VAL A 17 -3.74 -2.98 -4.72
C VAL A 17 -2.97 -2.73 -3.44
N MET A 18 -2.16 -1.71 -3.42
CA MET A 18 -1.42 -1.28 -2.24
C MET A 18 -1.96 0.07 -1.75
N GLY A 19 -2.79 0.01 -0.71
CA GLY A 19 -3.27 1.19 -0.01
C GLY A 19 -2.30 1.61 1.10
N GLY A 20 -2.22 2.90 1.36
CA GLY A 20 -1.38 3.38 2.45
C GLY A 20 -1.32 4.89 2.55
N THR A 21 -0.78 5.39 3.66
CA THR A 21 -0.55 6.84 3.80
C THR A 21 0.64 7.29 2.96
N PHE A 22 1.70 6.47 2.86
CA PHE A 22 2.95 6.76 2.15
C PHE A 22 3.59 8.09 2.57
N ASP A 23 3.90 8.19 3.85
CA ASP A 23 4.34 9.43 4.49
C ASP A 23 5.67 9.27 5.27
N PRO A 24 6.82 9.11 4.56
CA PRO A 24 7.02 8.97 3.12
C PRO A 24 6.83 7.53 2.60
N PRO A 25 6.69 7.33 1.28
CA PRO A 25 6.89 6.03 0.66
C PRO A 25 8.34 5.60 0.81
N HIS A 26 8.60 4.28 0.89
CA HIS A 26 9.93 3.74 1.14
C HIS A 26 10.18 2.42 0.41
N LEU A 27 11.43 1.96 0.36
CA LEU A 27 11.81 0.76 -0.37
C LEU A 27 11.06 -0.50 0.11
N GLY A 28 10.65 -0.57 1.38
CA GLY A 28 9.80 -1.66 1.87
C GLY A 28 8.46 -1.77 1.13
N HIS A 29 7.83 -0.65 0.77
CA HIS A 29 6.61 -0.67 -0.04
C HIS A 29 6.89 -1.20 -1.45
N LEU A 30 8.00 -0.78 -2.05
CA LEU A 30 8.37 -1.19 -3.41
C LEU A 30 8.70 -2.69 -3.47
N GLU A 31 9.50 -3.18 -2.53
CA GLU A 31 9.88 -4.60 -2.46
C GLU A 31 8.67 -5.50 -2.16
N LEU A 32 7.75 -5.06 -1.30
CA LEU A 32 6.51 -5.77 -1.02
C LEU A 32 5.64 -5.91 -2.29
N ALA A 33 5.49 -4.84 -3.06
CA ALA A 33 4.76 -4.86 -4.32
C ALA A 33 5.41 -5.77 -5.37
N ARG A 34 6.75 -5.69 -5.51
CA ARG A 34 7.53 -6.54 -6.42
C ARG A 34 7.41 -8.02 -6.04
N ALA A 35 7.46 -8.32 -4.74
CA ALA A 35 7.28 -9.67 -4.22
C ALA A 35 5.89 -10.22 -4.53
N ALA A 36 4.84 -9.48 -4.18
CA ALA A 36 3.47 -9.88 -4.47
C ALA A 36 3.24 -10.10 -5.96
N ARG A 37 3.76 -9.19 -6.80
CA ARG A 37 3.66 -9.32 -8.26
C ARG A 37 4.32 -10.58 -8.77
N ARG A 38 5.55 -10.87 -8.33
CA ARG A 38 6.32 -12.05 -8.77
C ARG A 38 5.69 -13.35 -8.30
N GLU A 39 5.32 -13.43 -7.01
CA GLU A 39 4.88 -14.68 -6.38
C GLU A 39 3.43 -15.03 -6.73
N LEU A 40 2.58 -14.04 -6.95
CA LEU A 40 1.17 -14.24 -7.26
C LEU A 40 0.82 -14.06 -8.73
N GLY A 41 1.81 -13.77 -9.59
CA GLY A 41 1.62 -13.62 -11.03
C GLY A 41 0.72 -12.43 -11.37
N LEU A 42 0.93 -11.26 -10.70
CA LEU A 42 0.12 -10.08 -10.94
C LEU A 42 0.62 -9.34 -12.19
N ASP A 43 -0.31 -8.87 -13.02
CA ASP A 43 -0.01 -8.06 -14.21
C ASP A 43 0.50 -6.67 -13.84
N GLY A 44 0.01 -6.13 -12.72
CA GLY A 44 0.45 -4.84 -12.20
C GLY A 44 0.04 -4.59 -10.76
N VAL A 45 0.56 -3.49 -10.17
CA VAL A 45 0.23 -3.04 -8.82
C VAL A 45 -0.22 -1.58 -8.84
N LEU A 46 -1.40 -1.33 -8.28
CA LEU A 46 -1.97 -0.01 -8.08
C LEU A 46 -1.55 0.53 -6.71
N TYR A 47 -0.83 1.64 -6.66
CA TYR A 47 -0.55 2.38 -5.44
C TYR A 47 -1.62 3.44 -5.23
N ILE A 48 -2.36 3.33 -4.13
CA ILE A 48 -3.50 4.19 -3.82
C ILE A 48 -3.22 4.91 -2.50
N PRO A 49 -2.66 6.13 -2.55
CA PRO A 49 -2.42 6.90 -1.33
C PRO A 49 -3.74 7.35 -0.69
N ALA A 50 -3.86 7.12 0.62
CA ALA A 50 -5.02 7.51 1.39
C ALA A 50 -5.27 9.02 1.31
N GLY A 51 -6.51 9.42 1.08
CA GLY A 51 -6.94 10.82 1.08
C GLY A 51 -6.93 11.38 2.50
N CYS A 52 -8.00 11.16 3.25
CA CYS A 52 -8.11 11.49 4.67
C CYS A 52 -8.13 10.18 5.48
N PRO A 53 -6.97 9.71 5.99
CA PRO A 53 -6.88 8.42 6.65
C PRO A 53 -7.70 8.40 7.94
N SER A 54 -8.63 7.46 8.08
CA SER A 54 -9.53 7.32 9.24
C SER A 54 -8.78 7.10 10.58
N PHE A 55 -7.60 6.46 10.53
CA PHE A 55 -6.80 6.09 11.70
C PHE A 55 -5.76 7.14 12.15
N LYS A 56 -5.67 8.31 11.48
CA LYS A 56 -4.59 9.29 11.72
C LYS A 56 -5.11 10.70 11.99
N ARG A 57 -6.27 10.82 12.68
CA ARG A 57 -6.89 12.12 13.00
C ARG A 57 -6.06 12.97 13.97
N ASP A 58 -5.26 12.32 14.82
CA ASP A 58 -4.52 12.97 15.91
C ASP A 58 -3.07 13.34 15.52
N ARG A 59 -2.71 13.21 14.25
CA ARG A 59 -1.36 13.49 13.74
C ARG A 59 -1.41 14.29 12.46
N GLU A 60 -0.55 15.31 12.37
CA GLU A 60 -0.31 16.02 11.12
C GLU A 60 0.32 15.05 10.10
N VAL A 61 -0.38 14.81 9.01
CA VAL A 61 0.06 14.00 7.88
C VAL A 61 0.52 14.96 6.79
N THR A 62 1.66 14.66 6.16
CA THR A 62 2.16 15.43 5.02
C THR A 62 1.08 15.55 3.94
N SER A 63 0.93 16.72 3.33
CA SER A 63 -0.14 16.98 2.37
C SER A 63 -0.21 15.91 1.29
N ALA A 64 -1.42 15.64 0.79
CA ALA A 64 -1.64 14.65 -0.25
C ALA A 64 -0.81 14.95 -1.51
N HIS A 65 -0.61 16.24 -1.84
CA HIS A 65 0.22 16.68 -2.95
C HIS A 65 1.67 16.16 -2.82
N HIS A 66 2.31 16.34 -1.67
CA HIS A 66 3.66 15.85 -1.45
C HIS A 66 3.74 14.32 -1.44
N ARG A 67 2.74 13.63 -0.87
CA ARG A 67 2.71 12.17 -0.85
C ARG A 67 2.56 11.56 -2.25
N LEU A 68 1.70 12.16 -3.09
CA LEU A 68 1.56 11.79 -4.51
C LEU A 68 2.87 12.03 -5.27
N ALA A 69 3.51 13.18 -5.10
CA ALA A 69 4.77 13.51 -5.76
C ALA A 69 5.90 12.54 -5.35
N MET A 70 6.02 12.22 -4.07
CA MET A 70 7.01 11.24 -3.59
C MET A 70 6.74 9.83 -4.15
N LEU A 71 5.47 9.40 -4.23
CA LEU A 71 5.10 8.13 -4.87
C LEU A 71 5.43 8.15 -6.37
N SER A 72 5.13 9.23 -7.07
CA SER A 72 5.50 9.38 -8.49
C SER A 72 7.01 9.23 -8.68
N CYS A 73 7.83 9.87 -7.84
CA CYS A 73 9.28 9.71 -7.85
C CYS A 73 9.71 8.25 -7.62
N MET A 74 9.11 7.57 -6.63
CA MET A 74 9.47 6.18 -6.32
C MET A 74 9.10 5.20 -7.45
N LEU A 75 7.98 5.47 -8.14
CA LEU A 75 7.44 4.59 -9.18
C LEU A 75 8.00 4.86 -10.58
N GLU A 76 8.81 5.90 -10.75
CA GLU A 76 9.47 6.18 -12.02
C GLU A 76 10.41 5.04 -12.40
N GLY A 77 10.18 4.45 -13.58
CA GLY A 77 10.92 3.27 -14.05
C GLY A 77 10.37 1.92 -13.56
N GLU A 78 9.21 1.91 -12.88
CA GLU A 78 8.50 0.70 -12.47
C GLU A 78 7.31 0.42 -13.42
N PRO A 79 7.52 -0.25 -14.56
CA PRO A 79 6.53 -0.34 -15.64
C PRO A 79 5.26 -1.12 -15.28
N ALA A 80 5.31 -1.90 -14.20
CA ALA A 80 4.16 -2.67 -13.71
C ALA A 80 3.49 -2.03 -12.49
N CYS A 81 3.81 -0.76 -12.17
CA CYS A 81 3.22 -0.03 -11.06
C CYS A 81 2.50 1.21 -11.57
N ALA A 82 1.33 1.49 -11.01
CA ALA A 82 0.58 2.70 -11.32
C ALA A 82 0.18 3.44 -10.04
N LEU A 83 0.26 4.77 -10.09
CA LEU A 83 -0.23 5.65 -9.05
C LEU A 83 -1.66 6.08 -9.37
N ILE A 84 -2.59 5.81 -8.46
CA ILE A 84 -4.02 6.14 -8.59
C ILE A 84 -4.43 7.07 -7.45
N ALA A 85 -4.83 8.30 -7.79
CA ALA A 85 -5.17 9.34 -6.81
C ALA A 85 -6.61 9.26 -6.26
N MET A 86 -7.36 8.21 -6.58
CA MET A 86 -8.81 8.10 -6.32
C MET A 86 -9.24 8.38 -4.87
N GLU A 87 -8.45 7.99 -3.87
CA GLU A 87 -8.76 8.30 -2.47
C GLU A 87 -8.41 9.74 -2.10
N VAL A 88 -7.38 10.30 -2.71
CA VAL A 88 -7.00 11.72 -2.50
C VAL A 88 -8.06 12.66 -3.10
N GLU A 89 -8.66 12.27 -4.21
CA GLU A 89 -9.72 13.04 -4.90
C GLU A 89 -11.09 12.87 -4.24
N ARG A 90 -11.29 11.80 -3.46
CA ARG A 90 -12.55 11.53 -2.77
C ARG A 90 -12.69 12.45 -1.54
N PRO A 91 -13.80 13.21 -1.42
CA PRO A 91 -14.04 14.04 -0.24
C PRO A 91 -14.34 13.18 0.99
N GLY A 92 -13.85 13.62 2.15
CA GLY A 92 -14.12 12.98 3.43
C GLY A 92 -13.18 11.82 3.77
N ILE A 93 -13.61 10.97 4.70
CA ILE A 93 -12.84 9.82 5.16
C ILE A 93 -12.87 8.74 4.09
N THR A 94 -11.71 8.13 3.81
CA THR A 94 -11.57 7.04 2.86
C THR A 94 -11.46 5.71 3.59
N TYR A 95 -12.20 4.72 3.13
CA TYR A 95 -12.14 3.35 3.63
C TYR A 95 -11.74 2.39 2.50
N THR A 96 -10.98 1.36 2.85
CA THR A 96 -10.52 0.34 1.90
C THR A 96 -11.66 -0.34 1.17
N VAL A 97 -12.79 -0.58 1.84
CA VAL A 97 -13.97 -1.19 1.23
C VAL A 97 -14.50 -0.36 0.04
N ASP A 98 -14.61 0.96 0.20
CA ASP A 98 -15.12 1.84 -0.85
C ASP A 98 -14.19 1.85 -2.07
N THR A 99 -12.88 1.82 -1.80
CA THR A 99 -11.84 1.78 -2.84
C THR A 99 -11.89 0.47 -3.63
N LEU A 100 -12.00 -0.67 -2.95
CA LEU A 100 -12.12 -1.97 -3.61
C LEU A 100 -13.45 -2.10 -4.37
N GLU A 101 -14.55 -1.57 -3.86
CA GLU A 101 -15.84 -1.56 -4.58
C GLU A 101 -15.78 -0.68 -5.82
N GLU A 102 -15.13 0.47 -5.76
CA GLU A 102 -14.94 1.35 -6.92
C GLU A 102 -14.07 0.67 -7.98
N LEU A 103 -12.98 0.03 -7.58
CA LEU A 103 -12.15 -0.77 -8.48
C LEU A 103 -12.94 -1.92 -9.12
N ARG A 104 -13.76 -2.63 -8.35
CA ARG A 104 -14.61 -3.71 -8.86
C ARG A 104 -15.67 -3.23 -9.85
N ARG A 105 -16.19 -2.03 -9.69
CA ARG A 105 -17.12 -1.40 -10.65
C ARG A 105 -16.42 -0.96 -11.93
N SER A 106 -15.19 -0.47 -11.81
CA SER A 106 -14.36 -0.01 -12.93
C SER A 106 -13.69 -1.16 -13.69
N TRP A 107 -13.53 -2.32 -13.01
CA TRP A 107 -12.88 -3.52 -13.51
C TRP A 107 -13.93 -4.64 -13.65
N PRO A 108 -14.26 -5.07 -14.87
CA PRO A 108 -15.27 -6.11 -15.04
C PRO A 108 -14.80 -7.43 -14.40
N PRO A 109 -15.70 -8.16 -13.70
CA PRO A 109 -15.42 -9.51 -13.26
C PRO A 109 -15.11 -10.41 -14.48
N PRO A 110 -14.19 -11.39 -14.37
CA PRO A 110 -13.67 -12.01 -13.17
C PRO A 110 -12.28 -11.52 -12.73
N ALA A 111 -11.91 -10.25 -12.98
CA ALA A 111 -10.59 -9.74 -12.58
C ALA A 111 -10.25 -10.12 -11.15
N ARG A 112 -9.02 -10.57 -10.94
CA ARG A 112 -8.48 -10.89 -9.65
C ARG A 112 -7.92 -9.62 -9.00
N LEU A 113 -8.39 -9.29 -7.80
CA LEU A 113 -7.81 -8.23 -6.97
C LEU A 113 -7.10 -8.84 -5.78
N VAL A 114 -5.88 -8.41 -5.53
CA VAL A 114 -5.06 -8.82 -4.38
C VAL A 114 -4.68 -7.57 -3.60
N PHE A 115 -5.23 -7.41 -2.39
CA PHE A 115 -4.87 -6.30 -1.51
C PHE A 115 -3.58 -6.63 -0.78
N ILE A 116 -2.55 -5.81 -1.00
CA ILE A 116 -1.19 -6.02 -0.52
C ILE A 116 -0.97 -5.18 0.73
N LEU A 117 -0.55 -5.81 1.83
CA LEU A 117 -0.32 -5.13 3.10
C LEU A 117 0.88 -5.72 3.87
N GLY A 118 1.47 -4.91 4.75
CA GLY A 118 2.46 -5.39 5.70
C GLY A 118 1.81 -6.12 6.89
N ALA A 119 2.58 -6.93 7.60
CA ALA A 119 2.12 -7.69 8.76
C ALA A 119 1.44 -6.82 9.82
N ASP A 120 1.97 -5.63 10.09
CA ASP A 120 1.41 -4.68 11.06
C ASP A 120 -0.05 -4.30 10.77
N SER A 121 -0.45 -4.34 9.49
CA SER A 121 -1.81 -4.02 9.06
C SER A 121 -2.73 -5.23 9.11
N LEU A 122 -2.19 -6.46 8.98
CA LEU A 122 -2.96 -7.71 9.01
C LEU A 122 -3.68 -7.89 10.35
N HIS A 123 -2.96 -7.72 11.44
CA HIS A 123 -3.49 -7.82 12.80
C HIS A 123 -4.68 -6.88 13.05
N THR A 124 -4.71 -5.68 12.43
CA THR A 124 -5.82 -4.73 12.60
C THR A 124 -6.97 -4.92 11.63
N LEU A 125 -6.79 -5.71 10.56
CA LEU A 125 -7.76 -5.87 9.47
C LEU A 125 -9.15 -6.31 9.93
N PRO A 126 -9.35 -7.23 10.91
CA PRO A 126 -10.68 -7.57 11.42
C PRO A 126 -11.47 -6.39 12.01
N HIS A 127 -10.79 -5.31 12.39
CA HIS A 127 -11.39 -4.10 12.96
C HIS A 127 -11.62 -2.99 11.92
N TRP A 128 -11.29 -3.22 10.66
CA TRP A 128 -11.50 -2.24 9.60
C TRP A 128 -12.99 -2.08 9.29
N HIS A 129 -13.34 -0.91 8.77
CA HIS A 129 -14.71 -0.66 8.32
C HIS A 129 -15.13 -1.70 7.28
N CYS A 130 -16.23 -2.42 7.53
CA CYS A 130 -16.73 -3.50 6.69
C CYS A 130 -15.68 -4.57 6.34
N ALA A 131 -14.86 -5.02 7.31
CA ALA A 131 -13.74 -5.95 7.10
C ALA A 131 -14.11 -7.20 6.30
N ARG A 132 -15.24 -7.87 6.63
CA ARG A 132 -15.71 -9.05 5.87
C ARG A 132 -15.96 -8.73 4.40
N ARG A 133 -16.47 -7.53 4.12
CA ARG A 133 -16.70 -7.07 2.75
C ARG A 133 -15.38 -6.85 2.00
N VAL A 134 -14.35 -6.29 2.68
CA VAL A 134 -12.98 -6.17 2.14
C VAL A 134 -12.46 -7.55 1.72
N LEU A 135 -12.59 -8.55 2.61
CA LEU A 135 -12.12 -9.93 2.38
C LEU A 135 -12.89 -10.64 1.24
N GLY A 136 -14.16 -10.29 1.04
CA GLY A 136 -14.97 -10.79 -0.10
C GLY A 136 -14.65 -10.11 -1.42
N LEU A 137 -14.08 -8.91 -1.41
CA LEU A 137 -13.75 -8.13 -2.62
C LEU A 137 -12.34 -8.42 -3.16
N ALA A 138 -11.39 -8.75 -2.29
CA ALA A 138 -9.99 -8.97 -2.66
C ALA A 138 -9.38 -10.13 -1.87
N GLU A 139 -8.42 -10.82 -2.49
CA GLU A 139 -7.49 -11.68 -1.77
C GLU A 139 -6.51 -10.82 -0.98
N ILE A 140 -5.92 -11.35 0.08
CA ILE A 140 -4.93 -10.64 0.88
C ILE A 140 -3.55 -11.21 0.58
N ALA A 141 -2.60 -10.36 0.24
CA ALA A 141 -1.18 -10.71 0.20
C ALA A 141 -0.47 -9.99 1.35
N VAL A 142 0.25 -10.73 2.15
CA VAL A 142 0.99 -10.21 3.30
C VAL A 142 2.42 -10.70 3.27
N ALA A 143 3.36 -9.77 3.51
CA ALA A 143 4.73 -10.11 3.84
C ALA A 143 5.09 -9.49 5.18
N GLY A 144 5.94 -10.17 5.89
CA GLY A 144 6.43 -9.74 7.18
C GLY A 144 7.58 -10.63 7.62
N ARG A 145 8.10 -10.40 8.80
CA ARG A 145 9.04 -11.35 9.39
C ARG A 145 8.31 -12.68 9.56
N ALA A 146 8.80 -13.70 8.86
CA ALA A 146 8.34 -15.06 9.10
C ALA A 146 8.50 -15.38 10.59
N GLY A 147 7.45 -15.84 11.24
CA GLY A 147 7.46 -16.16 12.66
C GLY A 147 6.07 -16.37 13.22
N GLU A 148 6.02 -16.82 14.45
CA GLU A 148 4.78 -17.19 15.17
C GLU A 148 3.73 -16.08 15.22
N GLU A 149 4.15 -14.81 15.17
CA GLU A 149 3.24 -13.66 15.20
C GLU A 149 2.43 -13.55 13.89
N LEU A 150 3.10 -13.62 12.74
CA LEU A 150 2.42 -13.58 11.43
C LEU A 150 1.50 -14.80 11.25
N GLU A 151 1.96 -15.98 11.63
CA GLU A 151 1.14 -17.21 11.56
C GLU A 151 -0.12 -17.10 12.42
N ARG A 152 0.01 -16.51 13.62
CA ARG A 152 -1.10 -16.26 14.53
C ARG A 152 -2.11 -15.27 13.94
N ASP A 153 -1.64 -14.19 13.34
CA ASP A 153 -2.50 -13.18 12.72
C ASP A 153 -3.24 -13.73 11.49
N VAL A 154 -2.57 -14.55 10.68
CA VAL A 154 -3.20 -15.27 9.56
C VAL A 154 -4.25 -16.25 10.06
N ALA A 155 -3.96 -17.01 11.12
CA ALA A 155 -4.92 -17.92 11.72
C ALA A 155 -6.13 -17.18 12.30
N ALA A 156 -5.91 -16.06 12.97
CA ALA A 156 -6.96 -15.21 13.50
C ALA A 156 -7.86 -14.63 12.38
N LEU A 157 -7.26 -14.19 11.28
CA LEU A 157 -8.03 -13.68 10.13
C LEU A 157 -8.87 -14.79 9.48
N ARG A 158 -8.33 -16.01 9.32
CA ARG A 158 -9.08 -17.16 8.80
C ARG A 158 -10.19 -17.61 9.75
N ALA A 159 -10.00 -17.47 11.06
CA ALA A 159 -11.07 -17.72 12.03
C ALA A 159 -12.17 -16.66 11.97
N PHE A 160 -11.80 -15.38 11.72
CA PHE A 160 -12.73 -14.27 11.54
C PHE A 160 -13.56 -14.41 10.24
N GLU A 161 -12.92 -14.82 9.13
CA GLU A 161 -13.57 -15.04 7.84
C GLU A 161 -12.96 -16.29 7.16
N PRO A 162 -13.62 -17.47 7.28
CA PRO A 162 -13.09 -18.74 6.78
C PRO A 162 -12.85 -18.77 5.26
N ASP A 163 -13.62 -18.00 4.50
CA ASP A 163 -13.52 -17.93 3.03
C ASP A 163 -12.45 -16.93 2.55
N ALA A 164 -11.76 -16.25 3.49
CA ALA A 164 -10.71 -15.29 3.15
C ALA A 164 -9.51 -15.99 2.49
N ARG A 165 -9.12 -15.50 1.32
CA ARG A 165 -7.93 -15.97 0.60
C ARG A 165 -6.74 -15.14 1.04
N VAL A 166 -5.85 -15.76 1.82
CA VAL A 166 -4.66 -15.11 2.39
C VAL A 166 -3.41 -15.82 1.89
N HIS A 167 -2.54 -15.04 1.24
CA HIS A 167 -1.24 -15.43 0.72
C HIS A 167 -0.14 -14.83 1.59
N VAL A 168 0.66 -15.68 2.22
CA VAL A 168 1.89 -15.25 2.89
C VAL A 168 3.01 -15.31 1.86
N LEU A 169 3.63 -14.15 1.60
CA LEU A 169 4.73 -14.05 0.65
C LEU A 169 6.03 -14.53 1.29
N ASP A 170 6.83 -15.26 0.53
CA ASP A 170 8.12 -15.79 0.98
C ASP A 170 9.25 -14.75 0.92
N ALA A 171 8.98 -13.61 0.33
CA ALA A 171 9.98 -12.56 0.15
C ALA A 171 10.41 -11.90 1.47
N HIS A 172 11.71 -11.75 1.63
CA HIS A 172 12.26 -10.93 2.70
C HIS A 172 12.10 -9.44 2.35
N VAL A 173 11.06 -8.82 2.93
CA VAL A 173 10.82 -7.39 2.79
C VAL A 173 11.51 -6.66 3.95
N PRO A 174 12.34 -5.63 3.69
CA PRO A 174 12.99 -4.87 4.75
C PRO A 174 11.95 -4.31 5.75
N PRO A 175 12.18 -4.44 7.05
CA PRO A 175 11.26 -3.95 8.08
C PRO A 175 11.40 -2.43 8.22
N LEU A 176 10.87 -1.70 7.24
CA LEU A 176 10.88 -0.24 7.21
C LEU A 176 9.52 0.32 7.61
N SER A 177 9.52 1.35 8.40
CA SER A 177 8.33 2.07 8.85
C SER A 177 8.43 3.55 8.50
N SER A 178 7.41 4.10 7.87
CA SER A 178 7.34 5.55 7.62
C SER A 178 7.47 6.38 8.91
N THR A 179 7.04 5.85 10.05
CA THR A 179 7.15 6.52 11.35
C THR A 179 8.61 6.61 11.80
N GLU A 180 9.35 5.52 11.71
CA GLU A 180 10.78 5.50 12.01
C GLU A 180 11.56 6.39 11.05
N LEU A 181 11.24 6.32 9.75
CA LEU A 181 11.87 7.16 8.73
C LEU A 181 11.70 8.65 9.00
N ARG A 182 10.50 9.09 9.40
CA ARG A 182 10.29 10.50 9.80
C ARG A 182 11.13 10.88 11.01
N ALA A 183 11.24 9.99 11.99
CA ALA A 183 12.08 10.24 13.17
C ALA A 183 13.58 10.29 12.82
N LEU A 184 14.04 9.47 11.88
CA LEU A 184 15.41 9.50 11.37
C LEU A 184 15.68 10.80 10.58
N LEU A 185 14.80 11.16 9.65
CA LEU A 185 14.90 12.39 8.85
C LEU A 185 14.92 13.63 9.74
N ALA A 186 14.07 13.68 10.76
CA ALA A 186 14.02 14.79 11.72
C ALA A 186 15.34 14.97 12.47
N ARG A 187 16.09 13.90 12.72
CA ARG A 187 17.40 13.95 13.38
C ARG A 187 18.56 14.14 12.40
N GLY A 188 18.29 14.25 11.10
CA GLY A 188 19.32 14.32 10.06
C GLY A 188 20.12 13.02 9.89
N ALA A 189 19.57 11.88 10.28
CA ALA A 189 20.22 10.59 10.11
C ALA A 189 20.26 10.17 8.64
N ASP A 190 21.22 9.33 8.28
CA ASP A 190 21.29 8.76 6.93
C ASP A 190 20.18 7.71 6.72
N VAL A 191 19.37 7.92 5.68
CA VAL A 191 18.27 7.05 5.25
C VAL A 191 18.43 6.59 3.80
N SER A 192 19.61 6.74 3.21
CA SER A 192 19.88 6.47 1.79
C SER A 192 19.60 5.02 1.38
N GLY A 193 19.76 4.05 2.30
CA GLY A 193 19.40 2.64 2.04
C GLY A 193 17.93 2.28 2.29
N MET A 194 17.08 3.26 2.66
CA MET A 194 15.69 3.04 3.07
C MET A 194 14.70 3.71 2.13
N LEU A 195 15.13 4.75 1.42
CA LEU A 195 14.34 5.53 0.48
C LEU A 195 14.93 5.44 -0.93
N ASP A 196 14.05 5.52 -1.94
CA ASP A 196 14.50 5.78 -3.30
C ASP A 196 15.25 7.12 -3.35
N PRO A 197 16.39 7.23 -4.03
CA PRO A 197 17.16 8.48 -4.10
C PRO A 197 16.32 9.69 -4.56
N ARG A 198 15.41 9.50 -5.50
CA ARG A 198 14.52 10.57 -6.01
C ARG A 198 13.52 11.03 -4.95
N VAL A 199 13.04 10.11 -4.11
CA VAL A 199 12.19 10.46 -2.95
C VAL A 199 12.99 11.25 -1.93
N LEU A 200 14.21 10.84 -1.64
CA LEU A 200 15.10 11.56 -0.71
C LEU A 200 15.43 12.97 -1.20
N ASP A 201 15.71 13.13 -2.49
CA ASP A 201 15.97 14.42 -3.10
C ASP A 201 14.73 15.33 -3.08
N TYR A 202 13.54 14.76 -3.30
CA TYR A 202 12.28 15.48 -3.14
C TYR A 202 12.09 15.97 -1.69
N ILE A 203 12.28 15.09 -0.70
CA ILE A 203 12.18 15.44 0.73
C ILE A 203 13.14 16.58 1.09
N ARG A 204 14.38 16.54 0.60
CA ARG A 204 15.39 17.57 0.84
C ARG A 204 15.00 18.90 0.18
N SER A 205 14.55 18.86 -1.05
CA SER A 205 14.18 20.05 -1.83
C SER A 205 13.01 20.82 -1.21
N TYR A 206 12.05 20.11 -0.63
CA TYR A 206 10.87 20.72 0.01
C TYR A 206 10.99 20.84 1.54
N GLY A 207 12.13 20.45 2.12
CA GLY A 207 12.38 20.55 3.56
C GLY A 207 11.41 19.75 4.42
N LEU A 208 10.89 18.62 3.88
CA LEU A 208 9.92 17.78 4.59
C LEU A 208 10.56 17.04 5.77
N TYR A 209 9.76 16.76 6.80
CA TYR A 209 10.14 15.95 7.99
C TYR A 209 11.28 16.54 8.83
N ARG A 210 11.63 17.82 8.69
CA ARG A 210 12.63 18.47 9.55
C ARG A 210 12.00 18.90 10.87
N PHE A 211 12.76 18.81 11.97
CA PHE A 211 12.38 19.54 13.18
C PHE A 211 12.37 21.05 12.85
N ARG A 212 11.27 21.70 13.17
CA ARG A 212 11.17 23.16 13.23
C ARG A 212 11.70 23.66 14.57
#